data_9284c5e0cbd01a0494c2a003e9041cb9
#
_entry.id   9284c5e0cbd01a0494c2a003e9041cb9
#
_cell.length_a   1.000
_cell.length_b   1.000
_cell.length_c   1.000
_cell.angle_alpha   90.00
_cell.angle_beta   90.00
_cell.angle_gamma   90.00
#
_symmetry.space_group_name_H-M   'P 1'
#
loop_
_entity.id
_entity.type
_entity.pdbx_description
1 polymer ?
#
loop_
_entity_poly.entity_id
_entity_poly.type
_entity_poly.pdbx_seq_one_letter_code
_entity_poly.pdbx_strand_id
1 'polypeptide(L)'
;YWQFSEKIYSRDLQGIFDPDLGYLRKKIESSLDYSGEKSLDLIFYYSGEGTTYRGEKVLLPYDADLKNQYSFFPLKKLYSNLIEIQKMEEVGEITLFMDVDFNNSAFQQYIVKPGELVEDPKAKKKKKKKKKKGELETPVVTLPKEIMPPESITAFYASNITQITYDHPDMNNGIFTYYLLRGLRGDADNGDKNITVAELHDYISKNVQDTTKKLYKDLPQVPQLFSSNPDRVLFRLP
;
A
#
# COMPACT_ATOMS: atom_id res chain seq x y z
N TYR A 1 -3.26 0.43 -20.64
CA TYR A 1 -3.73 1.82 -20.47
C TYR A 1 -3.41 2.26 -19.05
N TRP A 2 -2.53 3.26 -18.89
CA TRP A 2 -2.25 3.87 -17.60
C TRP A 2 -3.10 5.13 -17.49
N GLN A 3 -4.06 5.16 -16.59
CA GLN A 3 -4.75 6.39 -16.25
C GLN A 3 -4.12 6.92 -14.96
N PHE A 4 -3.30 7.96 -15.07
CA PHE A 4 -2.75 8.67 -13.91
C PHE A 4 -3.72 9.78 -13.53
N SER A 5 -4.16 9.79 -12.28
CA SER A 5 -4.77 10.95 -11.67
C SER A 5 -3.74 11.58 -10.74
N GLU A 6 -3.39 12.84 -10.93
CA GLU A 6 -2.48 13.57 -10.04
C GLU A 6 -3.07 13.74 -8.63
N LYS A 7 -4.40 13.70 -8.52
CA LYS A 7 -5.13 13.86 -7.26
C LYS A 7 -6.32 12.90 -7.24
N ILE A 8 -6.39 12.08 -6.20
CA ILE A 8 -7.51 11.17 -5.98
C ILE A 8 -8.46 11.83 -4.99
N TYR A 9 -9.65 12.19 -5.44
CA TYR A 9 -10.70 12.72 -4.58
C TYR A 9 -11.58 11.60 -4.02
N SER A 10 -12.29 11.86 -2.93
CA SER A 10 -13.21 10.91 -2.31
C SER A 10 -14.28 10.43 -3.29
N ARG A 11 -14.78 11.32 -4.17
CA ARG A 11 -15.70 10.97 -5.26
C ARG A 11 -15.12 10.01 -6.28
N ASP A 12 -13.81 10.07 -6.55
CA ASP A 12 -13.13 9.20 -7.51
C ASP A 12 -13.06 7.78 -6.96
N LEU A 13 -12.68 7.63 -5.68
CA LEU A 13 -12.71 6.34 -4.99
C LEU A 13 -14.13 5.78 -4.88
N GLN A 14 -15.13 6.64 -4.61
CA GLN A 14 -16.52 6.22 -4.57
C GLN A 14 -17.04 5.84 -5.96
N GLY A 15 -16.64 6.57 -7.02
CA GLY A 15 -17.03 6.27 -8.40
C GLY A 15 -16.40 5.01 -8.96
N ILE A 16 -15.12 4.74 -8.63
CA ILE A 16 -14.43 3.49 -9.03
C ILE A 16 -15.06 2.31 -8.29
N PHE A 17 -15.41 2.49 -7.02
CA PHE A 17 -15.92 1.47 -6.13
C PHE A 17 -17.39 1.74 -5.73
N ASP A 18 -18.20 2.18 -6.72
CA ASP A 18 -19.65 2.26 -6.52
C ASP A 18 -20.23 0.86 -6.27
N PRO A 19 -21.41 0.73 -5.63
CA PRO A 19 -21.94 -0.57 -5.23
C PRO A 19 -22.17 -1.55 -6.36
N ASP A 20 -22.40 -1.07 -7.58
CA ASP A 20 -22.64 -1.90 -8.77
C ASP A 20 -21.39 -2.03 -9.66
N LEU A 21 -20.31 -1.34 -9.30
CA LEU A 21 -19.04 -1.30 -10.06
C LEU A 21 -19.23 -0.92 -11.53
N GLY A 22 -20.29 -0.18 -11.86
CA GLY A 22 -20.70 0.08 -13.24
C GLY A 22 -19.66 0.83 -14.05
N TYR A 23 -18.93 1.77 -13.43
CA TYR A 23 -17.82 2.48 -14.09
C TYR A 23 -16.67 1.52 -14.42
N LEU A 24 -16.26 0.70 -13.45
CA LEU A 24 -15.14 -0.22 -13.62
C LEU A 24 -15.46 -1.31 -14.64
N ARG A 25 -16.68 -1.88 -14.60
CA ARG A 25 -17.15 -2.85 -15.60
C ARG A 25 -17.02 -2.33 -17.02
N LYS A 26 -17.53 -1.13 -17.29
CA LYS A 26 -17.42 -0.48 -18.62
C LYS A 26 -15.96 -0.29 -19.04
N LYS A 27 -15.06 0.02 -18.11
CA LYS A 27 -13.63 0.18 -18.43
C LYS A 27 -12.98 -1.15 -18.76
N ILE A 28 -13.30 -2.22 -18.03
CA ILE A 28 -12.81 -3.57 -18.31
C ILE A 28 -13.31 -4.04 -19.68
N GLU A 29 -14.61 -3.96 -19.95
CA GLU A 29 -15.23 -4.31 -21.24
C GLU A 29 -14.55 -3.57 -22.41
N SER A 30 -14.43 -2.25 -22.30
CA SER A 30 -13.75 -1.44 -23.36
C SER A 30 -12.29 -1.86 -23.57
N SER A 31 -11.59 -2.26 -22.51
CA SER A 31 -10.19 -2.68 -22.63
C SER A 31 -10.06 -4.06 -23.27
N LEU A 32 -10.98 -4.97 -22.98
CA LEU A 32 -11.06 -6.29 -23.63
C LEU A 32 -11.40 -6.17 -25.10
N ASP A 33 -12.39 -5.36 -25.44
CA ASP A 33 -12.75 -5.08 -26.85
C ASP A 33 -11.56 -4.54 -27.65
N TYR A 34 -10.74 -3.70 -27.03
CA TYR A 34 -9.55 -3.14 -27.66
C TYR A 34 -8.41 -4.16 -27.78
N SER A 35 -8.16 -4.95 -26.76
CA SER A 35 -7.04 -5.92 -26.70
C SER A 35 -7.34 -7.23 -27.43
N GLY A 36 -8.61 -7.61 -27.52
CA GLY A 36 -9.03 -8.93 -28.01
C GLY A 36 -8.76 -10.08 -27.01
N GLU A 37 -8.37 -9.75 -25.78
CA GLU A 37 -8.13 -10.73 -24.71
C GLU A 37 -9.46 -11.17 -24.07
N LYS A 38 -9.43 -12.31 -23.36
CA LYS A 38 -10.61 -12.82 -22.65
C LYS A 38 -10.71 -12.32 -21.21
N SER A 39 -9.57 -11.98 -20.63
CA SER A 39 -9.47 -11.46 -19.27
C SER A 39 -8.33 -10.49 -19.14
N LEU A 40 -8.39 -9.63 -18.16
CA LEU A 40 -7.38 -8.61 -17.85
C LEU A 40 -6.86 -8.79 -16.42
N ASP A 41 -5.55 -8.75 -16.27
CA ASP A 41 -4.93 -8.53 -14.97
C ASP A 41 -5.06 -7.06 -14.58
N LEU A 42 -5.48 -6.80 -13.34
CA LEU A 42 -5.72 -5.47 -12.85
C LEU A 42 -4.61 -5.03 -11.89
N ILE A 43 -4.13 -3.82 -12.09
CA ILE A 43 -3.17 -3.18 -11.20
C ILE A 43 -3.82 -1.96 -10.58
N PHE A 44 -3.85 -1.94 -9.24
CA PHE A 44 -4.23 -0.79 -8.45
C PHE A 44 -2.99 -0.21 -7.79
N TYR A 45 -2.76 1.06 -8.02
CA TYR A 45 -1.71 1.80 -7.37
C TYR A 45 -2.31 2.98 -6.61
N TYR A 46 -1.94 3.07 -5.34
CA TYR A 46 -2.27 4.21 -4.50
C TYR A 46 -1.00 4.75 -3.85
N SER A 47 -0.73 6.03 -4.02
CA SER A 47 0.28 6.79 -3.30
C SER A 47 -0.39 7.98 -2.65
N GLY A 48 -0.27 8.09 -1.34
CA GLY A 48 -0.93 9.16 -0.61
C GLY A 48 -0.94 8.92 0.88
N GLU A 49 -1.78 9.68 1.55
CA GLU A 49 -1.87 9.64 3.00
C GLU A 49 -2.84 8.57 3.50
N GLY A 50 -2.52 8.00 4.64
CA GLY A 50 -3.39 7.13 5.39
C GLY A 50 -3.30 7.43 6.88
N THR A 51 -4.20 6.85 7.65
CA THR A 51 -4.14 6.96 9.11
C THR A 51 -4.90 5.82 9.77
N THR A 52 -4.81 5.75 11.09
CA THR A 52 -5.65 4.88 11.91
C THR A 52 -6.74 5.73 12.56
N TYR A 53 -7.98 5.49 12.18
CA TYR A 53 -9.14 6.17 12.77
C TYR A 53 -10.01 5.16 13.52
N ARG A 54 -10.20 5.34 14.84
CA ARG A 54 -10.95 4.43 15.74
C ARG A 54 -10.56 2.96 15.60
N GLY A 55 -9.26 2.69 15.42
CA GLY A 55 -8.73 1.34 15.25
C GLY A 55 -8.78 0.79 13.82
N GLU A 56 -9.45 1.46 12.90
CA GLU A 56 -9.51 1.08 11.47
C GLU A 56 -8.48 1.85 10.65
N LYS A 57 -7.87 1.19 9.68
CA LYS A 57 -7.00 1.83 8.70
C LYS A 57 -7.85 2.47 7.61
N VAL A 58 -7.58 3.75 7.34
CA VAL A 58 -8.29 4.54 6.35
C VAL A 58 -7.31 5.25 5.44
N LEU A 59 -7.66 5.36 4.16
CA LEU A 59 -6.99 6.21 3.20
C LEU A 59 -7.59 7.61 3.31
N LEU A 60 -6.74 8.61 3.13
CA LEU A 60 -7.14 10.02 3.12
C LEU A 60 -7.07 10.53 1.68
N PRO A 61 -8.20 10.60 0.96
CA PRO A 61 -8.26 11.23 -0.35
C PRO A 61 -7.82 12.68 -0.30
N TYR A 62 -7.52 13.27 -1.45
CA TYR A 62 -7.02 14.65 -1.53
C TYR A 62 -7.96 15.69 -0.89
N ASP A 63 -9.26 15.43 -0.94
CA ASP A 63 -10.33 16.27 -0.38
C ASP A 63 -10.79 15.79 1.02
N ALA A 64 -10.01 14.96 1.69
CA ALA A 64 -10.36 14.49 3.02
C ALA A 64 -10.43 15.64 4.02
N ASP A 65 -11.57 15.80 4.65
CA ASP A 65 -11.74 16.71 5.79
C ASP A 65 -11.52 15.92 7.08
N LEU A 66 -10.45 16.23 7.80
CA LEU A 66 -10.08 15.55 9.04
C LEU A 66 -11.13 15.70 10.16
N LYS A 67 -12.05 16.64 10.03
CA LYS A 67 -13.22 16.82 10.92
C LYS A 67 -14.41 15.99 10.50
N ASN A 68 -14.41 15.45 9.28
CA ASN A 68 -15.50 14.67 8.71
C ASN A 68 -15.06 13.26 8.34
N GLN A 69 -15.32 12.30 9.22
CA GLN A 69 -14.95 10.90 9.02
C GLN A 69 -15.52 10.26 7.74
N TYR A 70 -16.59 10.81 7.20
CA TYR A 70 -17.23 10.29 5.97
C TYR A 70 -16.45 10.63 4.70
N SER A 71 -15.44 11.50 4.80
CA SER A 71 -14.51 11.79 3.72
C SER A 71 -13.35 10.78 3.66
N PHE A 72 -13.20 9.90 4.66
CA PHE A 72 -12.17 8.88 4.70
C PHE A 72 -12.63 7.63 3.95
N PHE A 73 -11.65 6.92 3.35
CA PHE A 73 -11.94 5.68 2.65
C PHE A 73 -11.35 4.48 3.43
N PRO A 74 -12.19 3.65 4.07
CA PRO A 74 -11.73 2.51 4.84
C PRO A 74 -10.97 1.48 3.99
N LEU A 75 -9.80 1.04 4.44
CA LEU A 75 -9.01 0.01 3.76
C LEU A 75 -9.80 -1.31 3.62
N LYS A 76 -10.61 -1.65 4.60
CA LYS A 76 -11.51 -2.80 4.56
C LYS A 76 -12.51 -2.70 3.40
N LYS A 77 -13.01 -1.50 3.09
CA LYS A 77 -13.91 -1.28 1.95
C LYS A 77 -13.16 -1.49 0.64
N LEU A 78 -11.90 -1.02 0.53
CA LEU A 78 -11.06 -1.30 -0.63
C LEU A 78 -10.96 -2.81 -0.88
N TYR A 79 -10.61 -3.58 0.13
CA TYR A 79 -10.48 -5.04 0.00
C TYR A 79 -11.78 -5.73 -0.39
N SER A 80 -12.90 -5.33 0.24
CA SER A 80 -14.22 -5.90 -0.12
C SER A 80 -14.55 -5.63 -1.59
N ASN A 81 -14.26 -4.45 -2.07
CA ASN A 81 -14.51 -4.08 -3.46
C ASN A 81 -13.60 -4.84 -4.43
N LEU A 82 -12.33 -5.03 -4.08
CA LEU A 82 -11.39 -5.83 -4.90
C LEU A 82 -11.82 -7.29 -4.98
N ILE A 83 -12.37 -7.87 -3.90
CA ILE A 83 -12.94 -9.23 -3.91
C ILE A 83 -14.14 -9.30 -4.85
N GLU A 84 -15.03 -8.30 -4.86
CA GLU A 84 -16.18 -8.27 -5.77
C GLU A 84 -15.74 -8.12 -7.24
N ILE A 85 -14.72 -7.31 -7.50
CA ILE A 85 -14.12 -7.18 -8.83
C ILE A 85 -13.54 -8.51 -9.30
N GLN A 86 -12.86 -9.24 -8.43
CA GLN A 86 -12.23 -10.52 -8.78
C GLN A 86 -13.23 -11.64 -9.11
N LYS A 87 -14.51 -11.46 -8.78
CA LYS A 87 -15.57 -12.41 -9.18
C LYS A 87 -16.03 -12.24 -10.63
N MET A 88 -15.60 -11.18 -11.31
CA MET A 88 -15.90 -10.96 -12.72
C MET A 88 -15.09 -11.95 -13.58
N GLU A 89 -15.73 -12.61 -14.53
CA GLU A 89 -15.07 -13.59 -15.42
C GLU A 89 -13.96 -12.94 -16.28
N GLU A 90 -14.11 -11.66 -16.55
CA GLU A 90 -13.19 -10.82 -17.32
C GLU A 90 -11.95 -10.39 -16.52
N VAL A 91 -11.91 -10.64 -15.22
CA VAL A 91 -10.80 -10.25 -14.35
C VAL A 91 -9.94 -11.47 -14.01
N GLY A 92 -8.67 -11.36 -14.37
CA GLY A 92 -7.63 -12.31 -13.98
C GLY A 92 -7.07 -11.97 -12.59
N GLU A 93 -5.78 -11.76 -12.54
CA GLU A 93 -5.08 -11.47 -11.28
C GLU A 93 -5.20 -9.98 -10.89
N ILE A 94 -5.31 -9.75 -9.59
CA ILE A 94 -5.27 -8.39 -9.04
C ILE A 94 -3.97 -8.16 -8.29
N THR A 95 -3.28 -7.08 -8.64
CA THR A 95 -2.08 -6.62 -7.94
C THR A 95 -2.30 -5.22 -7.39
N LEU A 96 -2.05 -5.04 -6.09
CA LEU A 96 -2.21 -3.79 -5.37
C LEU A 96 -0.85 -3.27 -4.93
N PHE A 97 -0.51 -2.02 -5.29
CA PHE A 97 0.65 -1.30 -4.79
C PHE A 97 0.21 -0.14 -3.90
N MET A 98 0.70 -0.12 -2.66
CA MET A 98 0.30 0.83 -1.62
C MET A 98 1.51 1.59 -1.10
N ASP A 99 1.73 2.79 -1.62
CA ASP A 99 2.71 3.74 -1.06
C ASP A 99 2.00 4.66 -0.07
N VAL A 100 1.76 4.14 1.12
CA VAL A 100 0.96 4.79 2.15
C VAL A 100 1.50 4.51 3.54
N ASP A 101 1.46 5.53 4.39
CA ASP A 101 1.76 5.46 5.82
C ASP A 101 0.47 5.52 6.64
N PHE A 102 0.25 4.49 7.46
CA PHE A 102 -0.88 4.46 8.40
C PHE A 102 -0.50 4.89 9.82
N ASN A 103 0.76 5.24 10.05
CA ASN A 103 1.29 5.64 11.36
C ASN A 103 1.60 7.12 11.47
N ASN A 104 1.22 7.90 10.48
CA ASN A 104 1.49 9.32 10.49
C ASN A 104 0.80 9.99 11.69
N SER A 105 1.58 10.17 12.77
CA SER A 105 1.11 10.79 14.02
C SER A 105 0.68 12.25 13.84
N ALA A 106 1.15 12.92 12.78
CA ALA A 106 0.75 14.29 12.48
C ALA A 106 -0.74 14.39 12.19
N PHE A 107 -1.32 13.42 11.48
CA PHE A 107 -2.77 13.40 11.22
C PHE A 107 -3.58 12.98 12.43
N GLN A 108 -3.05 12.12 13.30
CA GLN A 108 -3.76 11.70 14.52
C GLN A 108 -4.06 12.87 15.45
N GLN A 109 -3.20 13.88 15.52
CA GLN A 109 -3.42 15.08 16.34
C GLN A 109 -4.63 15.90 15.87
N TYR A 110 -4.96 15.86 14.59
CA TYR A 110 -6.08 16.61 14.01
C TYR A 110 -7.40 15.86 14.08
N ILE A 111 -7.35 14.52 14.07
CA ILE A 111 -8.54 13.66 14.08
C ILE A 111 -9.08 13.45 15.50
N VAL A 112 -8.19 13.38 16.49
CA VAL A 112 -8.59 13.22 17.89
C VAL A 112 -8.85 14.60 18.48
N LYS A 113 -10.07 14.84 18.98
CA LYS A 113 -10.39 16.10 19.68
C LYS A 113 -9.44 16.30 20.87
N PRO A 114 -8.92 17.51 21.10
CA PRO A 114 -8.18 17.82 22.31
C PRO A 114 -9.04 17.44 23.55
N GLY A 115 -8.57 16.48 24.33
CA GLY A 115 -9.30 15.93 25.49
C GLY A 115 -9.77 14.48 25.35
N GLU A 116 -9.77 13.91 24.13
CA GLU A 116 -10.03 12.47 23.91
C GLU A 116 -8.76 11.61 23.86
N LEU A 117 -7.59 12.20 24.04
CA LEU A 117 -6.35 11.45 24.27
C LEU A 117 -6.46 10.78 25.65
N VAL A 118 -6.98 9.55 25.66
CA VAL A 118 -6.86 8.69 26.83
C VAL A 118 -5.38 8.35 26.95
N GLU A 119 -4.67 9.06 27.84
CA GLU A 119 -3.33 8.67 28.24
C GLU A 119 -3.42 7.23 28.74
N ASP A 120 -2.76 6.29 28.06
CA ASP A 120 -2.63 4.92 28.56
C ASP A 120 -1.97 4.97 29.95
N PRO A 121 -2.72 4.69 31.03
CA PRO A 121 -2.17 4.76 32.39
C PRO A 121 -1.02 3.78 32.64
N LYS A 122 -0.81 2.82 31.73
CA LYS A 122 0.24 1.79 31.80
C LYS A 122 1.57 2.22 31.16
N ALA A 123 1.59 3.26 30.34
CA ALA A 123 2.81 3.75 29.69
C ALA A 123 3.80 4.41 30.67
N LYS A 124 3.32 4.98 31.78
CA LYS A 124 4.16 5.69 32.76
C LYS A 124 5.00 4.79 33.70
N LYS A 125 4.81 3.46 33.70
CA LYS A 125 5.54 2.57 34.67
C LYS A 125 6.69 1.74 34.10
N LYS A 126 7.09 1.91 32.81
CA LYS A 126 8.17 1.11 32.19
C LYS A 126 9.48 1.85 31.90
N LYS A 127 9.71 3.03 32.45
CA LYS A 127 11.03 3.68 32.38
C LYS A 127 11.85 3.40 33.62
N LYS A 128 12.43 2.21 33.75
CA LYS A 128 13.68 1.91 34.48
C LYS A 128 13.95 0.39 34.50
N LYS A 129 14.51 -0.13 33.41
CA LYS A 129 15.40 -1.30 33.45
C LYS A 129 16.49 -1.10 32.37
N LYS A 130 17.74 -1.06 32.84
CA LYS A 130 18.95 -0.98 32.02
C LYS A 130 18.95 -2.09 30.97
N LYS A 131 19.01 -1.74 29.68
CA LYS A 131 19.21 -2.71 28.59
C LYS A 131 20.66 -3.20 28.58
N LYS A 132 20.84 -4.51 28.66
CA LYS A 132 22.03 -5.20 28.22
C LYS A 132 22.09 -5.13 26.68
N LYS A 133 23.29 -4.86 26.15
CA LYS A 133 23.60 -4.94 24.71
C LYS A 133 23.37 -6.38 24.25
N GLY A 134 22.35 -6.62 23.44
CA GLY A 134 22.05 -7.83 22.72
C GLY A 134 21.48 -7.41 21.37
N GLU A 135 21.80 -8.15 20.33
CA GLU A 135 21.38 -7.95 18.96
C GLU A 135 19.91 -7.58 18.88
N LEU A 136 19.59 -6.52 18.11
CA LEU A 136 18.22 -6.13 17.84
C LEU A 136 17.63 -7.18 16.87
N GLU A 137 16.98 -8.20 17.44
CA GLU A 137 15.96 -8.92 16.69
C GLU A 137 14.83 -7.93 16.40
N THR A 138 14.63 -7.60 15.13
CA THR A 138 13.45 -6.86 14.70
C THR A 138 12.24 -7.68 15.09
N PRO A 139 11.34 -7.19 15.95
CA PRO A 139 10.16 -7.96 16.29
C PRO A 139 9.34 -8.19 15.02
N VAL A 140 9.06 -9.44 14.71
CA VAL A 140 8.09 -9.80 13.67
C VAL A 140 6.74 -9.32 14.17
N VAL A 141 6.33 -8.14 13.73
CA VAL A 141 5.01 -7.59 14.02
C VAL A 141 4.03 -8.32 13.13
N THR A 142 3.34 -9.31 13.68
CA THR A 142 2.25 -9.98 12.97
C THR A 142 1.11 -8.98 12.81
N LEU A 143 0.75 -8.68 11.56
CA LEU A 143 -0.39 -7.81 11.26
C LEU A 143 -1.68 -8.42 11.81
N PRO A 144 -2.57 -7.63 12.42
CA PRO A 144 -3.93 -8.09 12.71
C PRO A 144 -4.59 -8.55 11.40
N LYS A 145 -5.32 -9.68 11.42
CA LYS A 145 -5.99 -10.26 10.23
C LYS A 145 -6.89 -9.26 9.48
N GLU A 146 -7.42 -8.28 10.20
CA GLU A 146 -8.30 -7.22 9.67
C GLU A 146 -7.61 -6.23 8.74
N ILE A 147 -6.28 -6.25 8.69
CA ILE A 147 -5.46 -5.31 7.89
C ILE A 147 -4.75 -6.05 6.76
N MET A 148 -4.74 -7.38 6.80
CA MET A 148 -4.14 -8.17 5.73
C MET A 148 -5.01 -8.11 4.47
N PRO A 149 -4.39 -7.94 3.29
CA PRO A 149 -5.11 -8.08 2.04
C PRO A 149 -5.66 -9.51 1.92
N PRO A 150 -6.75 -9.70 1.15
CA PRO A 150 -7.27 -11.04 0.83
C PRO A 150 -6.20 -11.89 0.16
N GLU A 151 -6.17 -13.20 0.45
CA GLU A 151 -5.19 -14.15 -0.11
C GLU A 151 -5.21 -14.21 -1.65
N SER A 152 -6.36 -13.89 -2.25
CA SER A 152 -6.54 -13.85 -3.70
C SER A 152 -5.91 -12.61 -4.36
N ILE A 153 -5.43 -11.65 -3.58
CA ILE A 153 -4.86 -10.39 -4.07
C ILE A 153 -3.38 -10.34 -3.74
N THR A 154 -2.55 -10.13 -4.76
CA THR A 154 -1.15 -9.81 -4.55
C THR A 154 -1.03 -8.35 -4.12
N ALA A 155 -0.43 -8.07 -2.97
CA ALA A 155 -0.31 -6.71 -2.46
C ALA A 155 1.11 -6.38 -2.00
N PHE A 156 1.62 -5.25 -2.49
CA PHE A 156 2.88 -4.64 -2.07
C PHE A 156 2.59 -3.40 -1.23
N TYR A 157 3.14 -3.33 -0.05
CA TYR A 157 3.07 -2.18 0.83
C TYR A 157 4.43 -1.53 0.97
N ALA A 158 4.47 -0.21 0.94
CA ALA A 158 5.71 0.56 1.04
C ALA A 158 6.44 0.37 2.37
N SER A 159 5.70 0.05 3.43
CA SER A 159 6.27 -0.15 4.76
C SER A 159 5.46 -1.15 5.58
N ASN A 160 6.07 -1.62 6.67
CA ASN A 160 5.34 -2.29 7.73
C ASN A 160 4.37 -1.31 8.38
N ILE A 161 3.25 -1.82 8.89
CA ILE A 161 2.17 -1.05 9.54
C ILE A 161 2.64 -0.17 10.71
N THR A 162 3.80 -0.46 11.31
CA THR A 162 4.38 0.30 12.42
C THR A 162 5.46 1.28 12.00
N GLN A 163 5.73 1.36 10.69
CA GLN A 163 6.76 2.21 10.11
C GLN A 163 6.14 3.34 9.29
N ILE A 164 6.88 4.38 9.09
CA ILE A 164 6.54 5.49 8.19
C ILE A 164 7.16 5.26 6.82
N THR A 165 6.62 5.91 5.81
CA THR A 165 7.21 6.01 4.47
C THR A 165 7.99 7.31 4.33
N TYR A 166 8.96 7.32 3.42
CA TYR A 166 9.82 8.47 3.19
C TYR A 166 9.83 8.86 1.72
N ASP A 167 9.91 10.17 1.49
CA ASP A 167 10.19 10.72 0.17
C ASP A 167 11.66 10.58 -0.17
N HIS A 168 11.95 10.38 -1.47
CA HIS A 168 13.32 10.41 -1.96
C HIS A 168 13.75 11.88 -2.13
N PRO A 169 14.84 12.33 -1.48
CA PRO A 169 15.20 13.75 -1.43
C PRO A 169 15.50 14.37 -2.81
N ASP A 170 15.98 13.57 -3.75
CA ASP A 170 16.35 14.01 -5.10
C ASP A 170 15.29 13.68 -6.16
N MET A 171 14.17 13.07 -5.77
CA MET A 171 13.12 12.60 -6.68
C MET A 171 11.75 13.05 -6.16
N ASN A 172 10.83 13.37 -7.07
CA ASN A 172 9.48 13.79 -6.71
C ASN A 172 8.54 12.61 -6.37
N ASN A 173 9.09 11.53 -5.79
CA ASN A 173 8.37 10.31 -5.46
C ASN A 173 8.79 9.78 -4.10
N GLY A 174 7.90 9.06 -3.43
CA GLY A 174 8.28 8.22 -2.30
C GLY A 174 9.37 7.22 -2.68
N ILE A 175 10.23 6.85 -1.74
CA ILE A 175 11.35 5.91 -1.98
C ILE A 175 10.83 4.58 -2.52
N PHE A 176 9.71 4.07 -2.00
CA PHE A 176 9.09 2.85 -2.49
C PHE A 176 8.66 2.98 -3.95
N THR A 177 7.92 4.03 -4.30
CA THR A 177 7.47 4.27 -5.68
C THR A 177 8.64 4.44 -6.64
N TYR A 178 9.70 5.11 -6.22
CA TYR A 178 10.91 5.25 -7.04
C TYR A 178 11.49 3.88 -7.43
N TYR A 179 11.67 2.98 -6.46
CA TYR A 179 12.22 1.65 -6.74
C TYR A 179 11.20 0.72 -7.42
N LEU A 180 9.90 0.86 -7.14
CA LEU A 180 8.85 0.17 -7.89
C LEU A 180 8.97 0.47 -9.39
N LEU A 181 9.01 1.74 -9.75
CA LEU A 181 9.11 2.16 -11.16
C LEU A 181 10.41 1.69 -11.83
N ARG A 182 11.52 1.67 -11.12
CA ARG A 182 12.78 1.14 -11.62
C ARG A 182 12.73 -0.37 -11.81
N GLY A 183 12.20 -1.10 -10.83
CA GLY A 183 12.03 -2.54 -10.93
C GLY A 183 11.18 -2.94 -12.13
N LEU A 184 10.06 -2.24 -12.35
CA LEU A 184 9.18 -2.46 -13.50
C LEU A 184 9.81 -2.11 -14.85
N ARG A 185 10.86 -1.29 -14.88
CA ARG A 185 11.63 -0.97 -16.09
C ARG A 185 12.73 -1.97 -16.41
N GLY A 186 12.88 -3.00 -15.58
CA GLY A 186 13.82 -4.09 -15.79
C GLY A 186 14.91 -4.25 -14.73
N ASP A 187 15.07 -3.30 -13.81
CA ASP A 187 16.11 -3.40 -12.77
C ASP A 187 15.85 -4.59 -11.80
N ALA A 188 14.65 -5.14 -11.77
CA ALA A 188 14.29 -6.31 -10.98
C ALA A 188 14.46 -7.65 -11.72
N ASP A 189 14.69 -7.62 -13.03
CA ASP A 189 14.84 -8.81 -13.86
C ASP A 189 16.14 -9.55 -13.54
N ASN A 190 16.06 -10.85 -13.36
CA ASN A 190 17.23 -11.73 -13.13
C ASN A 190 17.96 -12.12 -14.43
N GLY A 191 17.49 -11.67 -15.60
CA GLY A 191 18.08 -11.89 -16.92
C GLY A 191 17.26 -12.80 -17.83
N ASP A 192 16.06 -13.21 -17.43
CA ASP A 192 15.17 -14.04 -18.24
C ASP A 192 14.03 -13.25 -18.92
N LYS A 193 14.05 -11.93 -18.76
CA LYS A 193 13.04 -10.98 -19.27
C LYS A 193 11.65 -11.11 -18.66
N ASN A 194 11.51 -11.84 -17.55
CA ASN A 194 10.28 -11.95 -16.82
C ASN A 194 10.48 -11.38 -15.42
N ILE A 195 9.64 -10.46 -15.01
CA ILE A 195 9.65 -9.91 -13.66
C ILE A 195 8.55 -10.60 -12.87
N THR A 196 8.94 -11.45 -11.96
CA THR A 196 8.01 -12.12 -11.03
C THR A 196 7.65 -11.23 -9.85
N VAL A 197 6.59 -11.60 -9.12
CA VAL A 197 6.19 -10.94 -7.87
C VAL A 197 7.34 -10.94 -6.86
N ALA A 198 8.02 -12.09 -6.71
CA ALA A 198 9.14 -12.23 -5.78
C ALA A 198 10.32 -11.34 -6.17
N GLU A 199 10.76 -11.37 -7.42
CA GLU A 199 11.89 -10.56 -7.90
C GLU A 199 11.65 -9.08 -7.72
N LEU A 200 10.45 -8.62 -8.07
CA LEU A 200 10.07 -7.22 -7.87
C LEU A 200 10.11 -6.83 -6.39
N HIS A 201 9.56 -7.68 -5.51
CA HIS A 201 9.60 -7.44 -4.08
C HIS A 201 11.01 -7.41 -3.52
N ASP A 202 11.85 -8.38 -3.87
CA ASP A 202 13.21 -8.48 -3.37
C ASP A 202 14.04 -7.27 -3.80
N TYR A 203 13.90 -6.86 -5.08
CA TYR A 203 14.52 -5.65 -5.59
C TYR A 203 14.08 -4.40 -4.82
N ILE A 204 12.77 -4.20 -4.67
CA ILE A 204 12.21 -3.04 -3.95
C ILE A 204 12.67 -3.07 -2.50
N SER A 205 12.47 -4.20 -1.81
CA SER A 205 12.75 -4.34 -0.38
C SER A 205 14.20 -4.03 -0.05
N LYS A 206 15.14 -4.60 -0.81
CA LYS A 206 16.57 -4.35 -0.64
C LYS A 206 16.91 -2.87 -0.83
N ASN A 207 16.48 -2.27 -1.95
CA ASN A 207 16.88 -0.92 -2.29
C ASN A 207 16.22 0.15 -1.39
N VAL A 208 14.96 -0.05 -0.99
CA VAL A 208 14.28 0.83 -0.03
C VAL A 208 15.00 0.80 1.32
N GLN A 209 15.30 -0.39 1.86
CA GLN A 209 15.99 -0.53 3.13
C GLN A 209 17.39 0.09 3.10
N ASP A 210 18.16 -0.18 2.03
CA ASP A 210 19.51 0.38 1.86
C ASP A 210 19.48 1.91 1.78
N THR A 211 18.50 2.47 1.07
CA THR A 211 18.35 3.92 0.90
C THR A 211 17.90 4.58 2.20
N THR A 212 16.89 4.05 2.87
CA THR A 212 16.41 4.61 4.14
C THR A 212 17.46 4.53 5.23
N LYS A 213 18.22 3.44 5.30
CA LYS A 213 19.33 3.31 6.23
C LYS A 213 20.41 4.36 6.02
N LYS A 214 20.71 4.73 4.76
CA LYS A 214 21.69 5.79 4.44
C LYS A 214 21.17 7.18 4.79
N LEU A 215 19.90 7.47 4.46
CA LEU A 215 19.33 8.81 4.56
C LEU A 215 18.76 9.12 5.96
N TYR A 216 18.13 8.12 6.58
CA TYR A 216 17.33 8.29 7.80
C TYR A 216 17.84 7.46 8.99
N LYS A 217 19.01 6.82 8.87
CA LYS A 217 19.72 6.06 9.91
C LYS A 217 18.87 4.98 10.59
N ASP A 218 18.37 5.26 11.81
CA ASP A 218 17.68 4.29 12.66
C ASP A 218 16.15 4.23 12.40
N LEU A 219 15.68 4.80 11.29
CA LEU A 219 14.26 4.85 10.92
C LEU A 219 14.02 3.95 9.70
N PRO A 220 13.87 2.63 9.89
CA PRO A 220 13.74 1.69 8.78
C PRO A 220 12.39 1.84 8.09
N GLN A 221 12.40 1.69 6.76
CA GLN A 221 11.23 1.43 5.95
C GLN A 221 11.42 0.07 5.30
N VAL A 222 10.55 -0.89 5.64
CA VAL A 222 10.65 -2.28 5.19
C VAL A 222 9.40 -2.62 4.39
N PRO A 223 9.49 -2.63 3.05
CA PRO A 223 8.37 -3.03 2.19
C PRO A 223 7.86 -4.43 2.55
N GLN A 224 6.56 -4.63 2.39
CA GLN A 224 5.89 -5.89 2.68
C GLN A 224 5.25 -6.44 1.42
N LEU A 225 5.30 -7.77 1.26
CA LEU A 225 4.60 -8.51 0.23
C LEU A 225 3.57 -9.45 0.85
N PHE A 226 2.38 -9.45 0.28
CA PHE A 226 1.33 -10.44 0.52
C PHE A 226 0.98 -11.07 -0.83
N SER A 227 1.27 -12.34 -0.99
CA SER A 227 0.97 -13.07 -2.23
C SER A 227 0.87 -14.56 -1.94
N SER A 228 -0.14 -15.22 -2.49
CA SER A 228 -0.25 -16.68 -2.51
C SER A 228 0.57 -17.31 -3.65
N ASN A 229 1.01 -16.51 -4.63
CA ASN A 229 1.77 -16.96 -5.79
C ASN A 229 2.94 -15.98 -6.09
N PRO A 230 4.03 -16.02 -5.32
CA PRO A 230 5.16 -15.12 -5.50
C PRO A 230 5.95 -15.37 -6.79
N ASP A 231 5.86 -16.56 -7.37
CA ASP A 231 6.54 -16.91 -8.62
C ASP A 231 5.77 -16.47 -9.88
N ARG A 232 4.59 -15.88 -9.71
CA ARG A 232 3.80 -15.34 -10.82
C ARG A 232 4.57 -14.24 -11.56
N VAL A 233 4.62 -14.35 -12.88
CA VAL A 233 5.15 -13.27 -13.74
C VAL A 233 4.19 -12.10 -13.75
N LEU A 234 4.66 -10.92 -13.30
CA LEU A 234 3.91 -9.67 -13.34
C LEU A 234 4.07 -8.95 -14.68
N PHE A 235 5.30 -8.93 -15.19
CA PHE A 235 5.66 -8.21 -16.41
C PHE A 235 6.65 -9.01 -17.24
N ARG A 236 6.49 -8.91 -18.57
CA ARG A 236 7.47 -9.40 -19.53
C ARG A 236 8.13 -8.20 -20.21
N LEU A 237 9.44 -8.20 -20.19
CA LEU A 237 10.23 -7.16 -20.82
C LEU A 237 10.33 -7.42 -22.35
N PRO A 238 10.37 -6.36 -23.16
CA PRO A 238 10.47 -6.48 -24.62
C PRO A 238 11.77 -7.12 -25.12
#